data_b07bfe0d41e44da7ca4cc7d44be37936
#
_entry.id   b07bfe0d41e44da7ca4cc7d44be37936
#
_cell.length_a   1.000
_cell.length_b   1.000
_cell.length_c   1.000
_cell.angle_alpha   90.00
_cell.angle_beta   90.00
_cell.angle_gamma   90.00
#
_symmetry.space_group_name_H-M   'P 1'
#
loop_
_entity.id
_entity.type
_entity.pdbx_description
1 polymer ?
#
loop_
_entity_poly.entity_id
_entity_poly.type
_entity_poly.pdbx_seq_one_letter_code
_entity_poly.pdbx_strand_id
1 'polypeptide(L)'
;MKLLVCAMEASSNIHLKELKKYLSPDVELVGVFDKELGNPLYDLTALAIMGIVDALKKLRFFFKLRDELVDLAKDCDKVLLMDSSGFNLPLAKKLRETYPNKEIIYYILPQAWAWKKGRVAKLEKYCTKLCSIIPFESEMYSDKNKITYVGHPLLDEIEDFKEELSNTNKIAFMPGSRKTEITNLMPIFRELIKKIPNKEYILIIPAKFDDDYIKKIYGDISDFTISKNTHKTL
;
A
#
# COMPACT_ATOMS: atom_id res chain seq x y z
N MET A 1 -19.11 7.75 -14.98
CA MET A 1 -17.98 6.89 -15.38
C MET A 1 -17.83 5.77 -14.36
N LYS A 2 -17.68 4.52 -14.83
CA LYS A 2 -17.51 3.35 -13.95
C LYS A 2 -16.06 2.90 -13.95
N LEU A 3 -15.44 2.88 -12.77
CA LEU A 3 -14.02 2.58 -12.57
C LEU A 3 -13.86 1.27 -11.79
N LEU A 4 -13.28 0.23 -12.42
CA LEU A 4 -12.87 -0.96 -11.70
C LEU A 4 -11.62 -0.66 -10.90
N VAL A 5 -11.64 -0.87 -9.59
CA VAL A 5 -10.52 -0.66 -8.69
C VAL A 5 -10.09 -1.98 -8.05
N CYS A 6 -8.77 -2.22 -8.01
CA CYS A 6 -8.19 -3.32 -7.26
C CYS A 6 -7.11 -2.80 -6.30
N ALA A 7 -7.52 -2.57 -5.04
CA ALA A 7 -6.72 -2.06 -3.93
C ALA A 7 -6.79 -3.06 -2.76
N MET A 8 -5.91 -4.07 -2.79
CA MET A 8 -5.98 -5.24 -1.89
C MET A 8 -5.24 -5.06 -0.57
N GLU A 9 -4.55 -3.95 -0.36
CA GLU A 9 -3.78 -3.67 0.85
C GLU A 9 -4.35 -2.47 1.60
N ALA A 10 -4.17 -2.43 2.93
CA ALA A 10 -4.65 -1.31 3.73
C ALA A 10 -4.02 0.02 3.29
N SER A 11 -2.73 0.01 2.93
CA SER A 11 -2.02 1.18 2.40
C SER A 11 -2.63 1.69 1.11
N SER A 12 -2.94 0.80 0.16
CA SER A 12 -3.55 1.19 -1.11
C SER A 12 -4.95 1.77 -0.94
N ASN A 13 -5.69 1.38 0.10
CA ASN A 13 -7.00 1.97 0.41
C ASN A 13 -6.89 3.37 1.03
N ILE A 14 -5.87 3.66 1.83
CA ILE A 14 -5.56 5.02 2.27
C ILE A 14 -5.33 5.91 1.04
N HIS A 15 -4.48 5.48 0.13
CA HIS A 15 -4.19 6.22 -1.11
C HIS A 15 -5.41 6.32 -2.05
N LEU A 16 -6.27 5.32 -2.09
CA LEU A 16 -7.53 5.37 -2.83
C LEU A 16 -8.49 6.41 -2.23
N LYS A 17 -8.53 6.52 -0.90
CA LYS A 17 -9.32 7.53 -0.19
C LYS A 17 -8.89 8.95 -0.58
N GLU A 18 -7.58 9.20 -0.62
CA GLU A 18 -7.05 10.48 -1.07
C GLU A 18 -7.35 10.73 -2.55
N LEU A 19 -7.08 9.76 -3.43
CA LEU A 19 -7.40 9.88 -4.86
C LEU A 19 -8.88 10.18 -5.10
N LYS A 20 -9.78 9.60 -4.30
CA LYS A 20 -11.23 9.80 -4.44
C LYS A 20 -11.64 11.27 -4.28
N LYS A 21 -10.89 12.08 -3.52
CA LYS A 21 -11.17 13.51 -3.36
C LYS A 21 -11.04 14.31 -4.67
N TYR A 22 -10.25 13.78 -5.61
CA TYR A 22 -9.97 14.40 -6.92
C TYR A 22 -10.79 13.77 -8.06
N LEU A 23 -11.54 12.71 -7.80
CA LEU A 23 -12.45 12.13 -8.77
C LEU A 23 -13.76 12.93 -8.83
N SER A 24 -14.34 13.03 -10.03
CA SER A 24 -15.68 13.59 -10.19
C SER A 24 -16.71 12.78 -9.38
N PRO A 25 -17.72 13.44 -8.74
CA PRO A 25 -18.74 12.76 -7.94
C PRO A 25 -19.56 11.69 -8.69
N ASP A 26 -19.61 11.75 -10.01
CA ASP A 26 -20.28 10.78 -10.89
C ASP A 26 -19.45 9.52 -11.16
N VAL A 27 -18.23 9.41 -10.60
CA VAL A 27 -17.40 8.22 -10.75
C VAL A 27 -17.86 7.14 -9.79
N GLU A 28 -18.40 6.07 -10.34
CA GLU A 28 -18.77 4.85 -9.61
C GLU A 28 -17.55 3.94 -9.47
N LEU A 29 -17.15 3.63 -8.23
CA LEU A 29 -16.09 2.67 -7.93
C LEU A 29 -16.69 1.28 -7.74
N VAL A 30 -16.11 0.28 -8.42
CA VAL A 30 -16.46 -1.14 -8.26
C VAL A 30 -15.19 -1.99 -8.19
N GLY A 31 -15.27 -3.17 -7.59
CA GLY A 31 -14.12 -4.09 -7.54
C GLY A 31 -13.71 -4.48 -6.11
N VAL A 32 -12.43 -4.38 -5.77
CA VAL A 32 -11.88 -4.78 -4.46
C VAL A 32 -11.24 -3.59 -3.79
N PHE A 33 -11.84 -3.13 -2.72
CA PHE A 33 -11.38 -2.02 -1.89
C PHE A 33 -12.18 -1.98 -0.57
N ASP A 34 -11.86 -1.07 0.32
CA ASP A 34 -12.55 -0.88 1.59
C ASP A 34 -13.98 -0.35 1.37
N LYS A 35 -14.95 -0.99 1.99
CA LYS A 35 -16.38 -0.64 1.91
C LYS A 35 -16.70 0.81 2.30
N GLU A 36 -15.84 1.46 3.11
CA GLU A 36 -16.00 2.88 3.44
C GLU A 36 -15.85 3.80 2.22
N LEU A 37 -15.23 3.30 1.14
CA LEU A 37 -15.00 4.06 -0.09
C LEU A 37 -16.09 3.89 -1.15
N GLY A 38 -17.01 2.94 -0.97
CA GLY A 38 -18.08 2.66 -1.93
C GLY A 38 -18.68 1.27 -1.78
N ASN A 39 -19.17 0.69 -2.88
CA ASN A 39 -19.77 -0.63 -2.91
C ASN A 39 -18.85 -1.64 -3.62
N PRO A 40 -17.84 -2.19 -2.94
CA PRO A 40 -16.94 -3.16 -3.54
C PRO A 40 -17.61 -4.51 -3.78
N LEU A 41 -17.13 -5.26 -4.78
CA LEU A 41 -17.48 -6.67 -4.96
C LEU A 41 -16.96 -7.50 -3.78
N TYR A 42 -15.77 -7.17 -3.29
CA TYR A 42 -15.17 -7.72 -2.08
C TYR A 42 -14.57 -6.61 -1.22
N ASP A 43 -15.03 -6.55 0.02
CA ASP A 43 -14.44 -5.67 1.04
C ASP A 43 -13.08 -6.19 1.50
N LEU A 44 -12.10 -5.30 1.61
CA LEU A 44 -10.76 -5.63 2.10
C LEU A 44 -10.79 -6.27 3.50
N THR A 45 -11.65 -5.79 4.38
CA THR A 45 -11.81 -6.33 5.73
C THR A 45 -12.28 -7.77 5.70
N ALA A 46 -13.24 -8.10 4.82
CA ALA A 46 -13.72 -9.46 4.63
C ALA A 46 -12.61 -10.39 4.12
N LEU A 47 -11.75 -9.92 3.22
CA LEU A 47 -10.60 -10.69 2.74
C LEU A 47 -9.57 -10.98 3.85
N ALA A 48 -9.35 -10.03 4.76
CA ALA A 48 -8.46 -10.19 5.90
C ALA A 48 -9.01 -11.20 6.93
N ILE A 49 -10.33 -11.20 7.17
CA ILE A 49 -11.02 -12.10 8.11
C ILE A 49 -11.09 -13.53 7.58
N MET A 50 -11.12 -13.72 6.27
CA MET A 50 -11.20 -15.05 5.65
C MET A 50 -10.02 -15.96 5.96
N GLY A 51 -9.02 -15.51 6.77
CA GLY A 51 -7.96 -16.28 7.45
C GLY A 51 -7.72 -17.66 6.85
N ILE A 52 -7.50 -17.73 5.51
CA ILE A 52 -7.52 -19.00 4.78
C ILE A 52 -6.29 -19.79 5.22
N VAL A 53 -6.50 -20.72 6.13
CA VAL A 53 -5.47 -21.58 6.72
C VAL A 53 -4.86 -22.50 5.66
N ASP A 54 -5.62 -22.83 4.60
CA ASP A 54 -5.19 -23.71 3.53
C ASP A 54 -4.70 -22.92 2.30
N ALA A 55 -3.43 -23.06 1.97
CA ALA A 55 -2.80 -22.38 0.84
C ALA A 55 -3.46 -22.70 -0.52
N LEU A 56 -4.00 -23.92 -0.70
CA LEU A 56 -4.69 -24.32 -1.93
C LEU A 56 -6.05 -23.63 -2.06
N LYS A 57 -6.80 -23.49 -0.96
CA LYS A 57 -8.07 -22.75 -0.94
C LYS A 57 -7.82 -21.28 -1.22
N LYS A 58 -6.76 -20.72 -0.65
CA LYS A 58 -6.32 -19.34 -0.91
C LYS A 58 -6.03 -19.12 -2.40
N LEU A 59 -5.30 -20.03 -3.02
CA LEU A 59 -4.95 -19.93 -4.44
C LEU A 59 -6.20 -20.01 -5.35
N ARG A 60 -7.10 -20.96 -5.08
CA ARG A 60 -8.38 -21.10 -5.81
C ARG A 60 -9.23 -19.84 -5.67
N PHE A 61 -9.31 -19.27 -4.47
CA PHE A 61 -10.01 -18.02 -4.24
C PHE A 61 -9.46 -16.88 -5.09
N PHE A 62 -8.14 -16.70 -5.14
CA PHE A 62 -7.54 -15.63 -5.94
C PHE A 62 -7.72 -15.82 -7.44
N PHE A 63 -7.74 -17.06 -7.95
CA PHE A 63 -8.09 -17.30 -9.34
C PHE A 63 -9.54 -16.95 -9.64
N LYS A 64 -10.47 -17.35 -8.77
CA LYS A 64 -11.89 -16.99 -8.89
C LYS A 64 -12.09 -15.47 -8.84
N LEU A 65 -11.51 -14.80 -7.86
CA LEU A 65 -11.56 -13.34 -7.73
C LEU A 65 -11.03 -12.63 -8.97
N ARG A 66 -9.91 -13.10 -9.53
CA ARG A 66 -9.35 -12.54 -10.77
C ARG A 66 -10.36 -12.66 -11.92
N ASP A 67 -10.97 -13.83 -12.09
CA ASP A 67 -11.89 -14.08 -13.19
C ASP A 67 -13.18 -13.25 -13.01
N GLU A 68 -13.71 -13.12 -11.80
CA GLU A 68 -14.83 -12.22 -11.48
C GLU A 68 -14.52 -10.74 -11.76
N LEU A 69 -13.29 -10.28 -11.46
CA LEU A 69 -12.86 -8.91 -11.77
C LEU A 69 -12.69 -8.69 -13.28
N VAL A 70 -12.26 -9.72 -14.02
CA VAL A 70 -12.20 -9.65 -15.49
C VAL A 70 -13.61 -9.53 -16.06
N ASP A 71 -14.56 -10.31 -15.57
CA ASP A 71 -15.96 -10.24 -16.01
C ASP A 71 -16.58 -8.86 -15.68
N LEU A 72 -16.35 -8.36 -14.47
CA LEU A 72 -16.82 -7.04 -14.05
C LEU A 72 -16.24 -5.91 -14.91
N ALA A 73 -15.00 -6.05 -15.36
CA ALA A 73 -14.33 -5.06 -16.20
C ALA A 73 -15.03 -4.84 -17.56
N LYS A 74 -15.88 -5.75 -18.00
CA LYS A 74 -16.67 -5.60 -19.24
C LYS A 74 -17.49 -4.30 -19.21
N ASP A 75 -18.15 -4.06 -18.07
CA ASP A 75 -19.08 -2.94 -17.88
C ASP A 75 -18.43 -1.69 -17.26
N CYS A 76 -17.08 -1.69 -17.19
CA CYS A 76 -16.32 -0.57 -16.65
C CYS A 76 -15.63 0.21 -17.77
N ASP A 77 -15.56 1.52 -17.62
CA ASP A 77 -14.88 2.40 -18.58
C ASP A 77 -13.36 2.24 -18.50
N LYS A 78 -12.82 2.13 -17.29
CA LYS A 78 -11.38 2.03 -17.00
C LYS A 78 -11.11 1.08 -15.84
N VAL A 79 -9.86 0.66 -15.74
CA VAL A 79 -9.35 -0.18 -14.66
C VAL A 79 -8.21 0.54 -13.93
N LEU A 80 -8.28 0.59 -12.60
CA LEU A 80 -7.24 1.11 -11.71
C LEU A 80 -6.71 -0.03 -10.83
N LEU A 81 -5.45 -0.38 -11.02
CA LEU A 81 -4.74 -1.36 -10.22
C LEU A 81 -3.79 -0.64 -9.28
N MET A 82 -3.82 -0.99 -8.00
CA MET A 82 -3.01 -0.32 -6.97
C MET A 82 -2.19 -1.34 -6.20
N ASP A 83 -0.86 -1.12 -6.13
CA ASP A 83 0.07 -1.97 -5.37
C ASP A 83 -0.11 -3.49 -5.67
N SER A 84 0.02 -4.37 -4.67
CA SER A 84 -0.27 -5.83 -4.71
C SER A 84 0.13 -6.53 -6.00
N SER A 85 1.35 -6.29 -6.48
CA SER A 85 1.83 -6.76 -7.80
C SER A 85 1.76 -8.28 -8.00
N GLY A 86 1.71 -9.07 -6.91
CA GLY A 86 1.51 -10.51 -6.97
C GLY A 86 0.17 -10.91 -7.57
N PHE A 87 -0.87 -10.13 -7.33
CA PHE A 87 -2.22 -10.32 -7.86
C PHE A 87 -2.48 -9.43 -9.09
N ASN A 88 -2.13 -8.16 -8.99
CA ASN A 88 -2.50 -7.17 -10.00
C ASN A 88 -1.78 -7.36 -11.34
N LEU A 89 -0.56 -7.89 -11.40
CA LEU A 89 0.11 -8.18 -12.68
C LEU A 89 -0.54 -9.35 -13.44
N PRO A 90 -0.86 -10.50 -12.82
CA PRO A 90 -1.70 -11.53 -13.45
C PRO A 90 -3.08 -11.03 -13.89
N LEU A 91 -3.72 -10.16 -13.10
CA LEU A 91 -5.00 -9.54 -13.46
C LEU A 91 -4.84 -8.63 -14.67
N ALA A 92 -3.84 -7.74 -14.69
CA ALA A 92 -3.55 -6.86 -15.82
C ALA A 92 -3.30 -7.65 -17.12
N LYS A 93 -2.55 -8.77 -17.02
CA LYS A 93 -2.35 -9.67 -18.17
C LYS A 93 -3.68 -10.20 -18.70
N LYS A 94 -4.50 -10.77 -17.82
CA LYS A 94 -5.78 -11.38 -18.22
C LYS A 94 -6.75 -10.33 -18.79
N LEU A 95 -6.81 -9.14 -18.18
CA LEU A 95 -7.60 -8.01 -18.68
C LEU A 95 -7.16 -7.59 -20.08
N ARG A 96 -5.85 -7.47 -20.34
CA ARG A 96 -5.32 -7.10 -21.66
C ARG A 96 -5.59 -8.16 -22.72
N GLU A 97 -5.51 -9.44 -22.34
CA GLU A 97 -5.83 -10.56 -23.25
C GLU A 97 -7.33 -10.62 -23.59
N THR A 98 -8.21 -10.30 -22.62
CA THR A 98 -9.67 -10.34 -22.82
C THR A 98 -10.21 -9.06 -23.47
N TYR A 99 -9.67 -7.90 -23.08
CA TYR A 99 -10.10 -6.58 -23.56
C TYR A 99 -8.90 -5.78 -24.07
N PRO A 100 -8.46 -5.99 -25.32
CA PRO A 100 -7.24 -5.39 -25.87
C PRO A 100 -7.18 -3.86 -25.82
N ASN A 101 -8.33 -3.20 -25.90
CA ASN A 101 -8.44 -1.73 -25.92
C ASN A 101 -8.80 -1.10 -24.56
N LYS A 102 -8.97 -1.91 -23.49
CA LYS A 102 -9.32 -1.40 -22.17
C LYS A 102 -8.19 -0.52 -21.61
N GLU A 103 -8.54 0.66 -21.11
CA GLU A 103 -7.58 1.49 -20.37
C GLU A 103 -7.31 0.87 -19.00
N ILE A 104 -6.05 0.47 -18.79
CA ILE A 104 -5.57 -0.15 -17.56
C ILE A 104 -4.50 0.76 -16.98
N ILE A 105 -4.80 1.38 -15.84
CA ILE A 105 -3.93 2.30 -15.12
C ILE A 105 -3.33 1.54 -13.94
N TYR A 106 -2.02 1.60 -13.77
CA TYR A 106 -1.36 1.09 -12.57
C TYR A 106 -0.84 2.24 -11.74
N TYR A 107 -1.38 2.40 -10.54
CA TYR A 107 -1.00 3.44 -9.58
C TYR A 107 -0.27 2.82 -8.40
N ILE A 108 0.78 3.45 -7.92
CA ILE A 108 1.73 2.93 -6.92
C ILE A 108 2.41 1.68 -7.47
N LEU A 109 3.43 1.91 -8.29
CA LEU A 109 4.14 0.85 -9.00
C LEU A 109 4.87 -0.06 -8.02
N PRO A 110 5.00 -1.37 -8.33
CA PRO A 110 5.83 -2.25 -7.52
C PRO A 110 7.28 -1.81 -7.59
N GLN A 111 7.99 -1.86 -6.47
CA GLN A 111 9.41 -1.47 -6.34
C GLN A 111 10.34 -2.36 -7.19
N ALA A 112 10.16 -2.33 -8.51
CA ALA A 112 10.94 -3.11 -9.46
C ALA A 112 12.41 -2.67 -9.52
N TRP A 113 12.70 -1.46 -9.06
CA TRP A 113 14.04 -0.92 -8.91
C TRP A 113 14.86 -1.63 -7.81
N ALA A 114 14.23 -2.11 -6.76
CA ALA A 114 14.89 -2.83 -5.67
C ALA A 114 15.05 -4.32 -6.00
N TRP A 115 14.02 -4.94 -6.63
CA TRP A 115 14.00 -6.38 -6.89
C TRP A 115 12.97 -6.73 -7.98
N LYS A 116 13.15 -7.90 -8.62
CA LYS A 116 12.25 -8.41 -9.68
C LYS A 116 12.07 -7.43 -10.85
N LYS A 117 13.17 -6.95 -11.43
CA LYS A 117 13.20 -6.02 -12.59
C LYS A 117 12.30 -6.47 -13.76
N GLY A 118 12.08 -7.77 -13.95
CA GLY A 118 11.14 -8.29 -14.98
C GLY A 118 9.67 -7.86 -14.83
N ARG A 119 9.30 -7.20 -13.72
CA ARG A 119 7.98 -6.59 -13.55
C ARG A 119 7.79 -5.38 -14.47
N VAL A 120 8.85 -4.62 -14.76
CA VAL A 120 8.82 -3.45 -15.64
C VAL A 120 8.25 -3.84 -17.00
N ALA A 121 8.83 -4.83 -17.66
CA ALA A 121 8.36 -5.30 -18.96
C ALA A 121 6.89 -5.77 -18.96
N LYS A 122 6.42 -6.37 -17.84
CA LYS A 122 5.02 -6.77 -17.70
C LYS A 122 4.09 -5.57 -17.56
N LEU A 123 4.48 -4.56 -16.78
CA LEU A 123 3.72 -3.32 -16.62
C LEU A 123 3.59 -2.60 -17.97
N GLU A 124 4.69 -2.40 -18.70
CA GLU A 124 4.68 -1.78 -20.02
C GLU A 124 3.83 -2.56 -21.02
N LYS A 125 3.84 -3.90 -20.96
CA LYS A 125 3.09 -4.75 -21.88
C LYS A 125 1.58 -4.72 -21.62
N TYR A 126 1.17 -4.75 -20.34
CA TYR A 126 -0.24 -4.98 -20.00
C TYR A 126 -0.99 -3.72 -19.62
N CYS A 127 -0.32 -2.69 -19.10
CA CYS A 127 -0.94 -1.43 -18.70
C CYS A 127 -0.87 -0.38 -19.80
N THR A 128 -1.83 0.54 -19.81
CA THR A 128 -1.84 1.70 -20.70
C THR A 128 -1.17 2.92 -20.07
N LYS A 129 -1.33 3.06 -18.74
CA LYS A 129 -0.73 4.15 -17.97
C LYS A 129 -0.12 3.62 -16.68
N LEU A 130 1.01 4.20 -16.31
CA LEU A 130 1.78 3.88 -15.12
C LEU A 130 1.99 5.15 -14.31
N CYS A 131 1.46 5.19 -13.09
CA CYS A 131 1.56 6.35 -12.20
C CYS A 131 2.58 6.04 -11.10
N SER A 132 3.78 6.59 -11.23
CA SER A 132 4.86 6.44 -10.26
C SER A 132 4.72 7.46 -9.14
N ILE A 133 4.99 7.02 -7.91
CA ILE A 133 5.05 7.87 -6.72
C ILE A 133 6.49 8.21 -6.31
N ILE A 134 7.48 7.65 -7.00
CA ILE A 134 8.91 7.88 -6.73
C ILE A 134 9.55 8.47 -8.00
N PRO A 135 10.25 9.62 -7.92
CA PRO A 135 10.68 10.36 -9.11
C PRO A 135 11.64 9.58 -10.03
N PHE A 136 12.55 8.76 -9.49
CA PHE A 136 13.52 8.01 -10.27
C PHE A 136 12.96 6.73 -10.92
N GLU A 137 11.78 6.27 -10.56
CA GLU A 137 11.19 5.05 -11.15
C GLU A 137 10.99 5.15 -12.66
N SER A 138 10.69 6.35 -13.15
CA SER A 138 10.49 6.60 -14.58
C SER A 138 11.70 6.22 -15.43
N GLU A 139 12.92 6.26 -14.87
CA GLU A 139 14.14 5.92 -15.59
C GLU A 139 14.20 4.44 -16.01
N MET A 140 13.51 3.57 -15.27
CA MET A 140 13.49 2.13 -15.51
C MET A 140 12.59 1.69 -16.67
N TYR A 141 11.71 2.57 -17.13
CA TYR A 141 10.73 2.27 -18.16
C TYR A 141 11.22 2.76 -19.52
N SER A 142 11.06 1.91 -20.55
CA SER A 142 11.46 2.23 -21.93
C SER A 142 10.47 3.16 -22.61
N ASP A 143 9.17 2.96 -22.40
CA ASP A 143 8.11 3.80 -22.94
C ASP A 143 7.75 4.94 -21.98
N LYS A 144 8.42 6.07 -22.17
CA LYS A 144 8.21 7.28 -21.36
C LYS A 144 6.81 7.88 -21.48
N ASN A 145 6.08 7.58 -22.55
CA ASN A 145 4.71 8.08 -22.73
C ASN A 145 3.70 7.34 -21.85
N LYS A 146 4.05 6.15 -21.36
CA LYS A 146 3.19 5.38 -20.47
C LYS A 146 3.35 5.72 -19.01
N ILE A 147 4.51 6.27 -18.62
CA ILE A 147 4.81 6.54 -17.21
C ILE A 147 4.76 8.02 -16.90
N THR A 148 4.09 8.35 -15.79
CA THR A 148 4.02 9.70 -15.25
C THR A 148 4.36 9.65 -13.76
N TYR A 149 5.27 10.52 -13.31
CA TYR A 149 5.46 10.78 -11.89
C TYR A 149 4.33 11.66 -11.38
N VAL A 150 3.55 11.15 -10.43
CA VAL A 150 2.35 11.82 -9.89
C VAL A 150 2.53 12.35 -8.48
N GLY A 151 3.72 12.21 -7.90
CA GLY A 151 3.98 12.56 -6.50
C GLY A 151 3.59 11.45 -5.54
N HIS A 152 4.08 11.55 -4.30
CA HIS A 152 3.77 10.56 -3.26
C HIS A 152 2.49 10.99 -2.54
N PRO A 153 1.43 10.15 -2.47
CA PRO A 153 0.13 10.54 -1.92
C PRO A 153 0.16 10.90 -0.42
N LEU A 154 1.17 10.43 0.33
CA LEU A 154 1.37 10.85 1.72
C LEU A 154 1.67 12.34 1.87
N LEU A 155 2.14 13.01 0.81
CA LEU A 155 2.36 14.46 0.85
C LEU A 155 1.05 15.24 1.02
N ASP A 156 -0.06 14.68 0.54
CA ASP A 156 -1.39 15.28 0.70
C ASP A 156 -1.98 15.06 2.10
N GLU A 157 -1.41 14.12 2.87
CA GLU A 157 -1.83 13.81 4.24
C GLU A 157 -1.04 14.59 5.30
N ILE A 158 0.13 15.14 4.92
CA ILE A 158 1.01 15.88 5.83
C ILE A 158 0.63 17.36 5.79
N GLU A 159 -0.04 17.84 6.84
CA GLU A 159 -0.47 19.23 6.96
C GLU A 159 0.69 20.16 7.39
N ASP A 160 1.59 19.64 8.25
CA ASP A 160 2.69 20.40 8.82
C ASP A 160 4.04 19.76 8.46
N PHE A 161 4.88 20.46 7.73
CA PHE A 161 6.27 20.10 7.50
C PHE A 161 7.18 20.84 8.46
N LYS A 162 8.12 20.14 9.08
CA LYS A 162 9.20 20.81 9.83
C LYS A 162 10.18 21.44 8.83
N GLU A 163 10.23 22.74 8.82
CA GLU A 163 11.15 23.50 7.96
C GLU A 163 12.58 23.53 8.52
N GLU A 164 12.75 23.39 9.83
CA GLU A 164 14.05 23.42 10.51
C GLU A 164 14.33 22.12 11.27
N LEU A 165 15.51 21.56 11.05
CA LEU A 165 16.05 20.48 11.87
C LEU A 165 16.54 21.06 13.20
N SER A 166 15.70 21.01 14.22
CA SER A 166 16.14 21.35 15.58
C SER A 166 17.03 20.25 16.14
N ASN A 167 18.09 20.64 16.83
CA ASN A 167 18.98 19.71 17.52
C ASN A 167 18.23 19.14 18.74
N THR A 168 17.49 18.05 18.54
CA THR A 168 16.67 17.44 19.62
C THR A 168 17.46 16.32 20.31
N ASN A 169 17.22 16.14 21.60
CA ASN A 169 17.76 15.00 22.34
C ASN A 169 16.91 13.73 22.19
N LYS A 170 16.09 13.63 21.12
CA LYS A 170 15.10 12.60 20.88
C LYS A 170 15.56 11.66 19.77
N ILE A 171 15.27 10.36 19.94
CA ILE A 171 15.49 9.33 18.93
C ILE A 171 14.18 8.58 18.72
N ALA A 172 13.67 8.59 17.49
CA ALA A 172 12.47 7.86 17.13
C ALA A 172 12.81 6.44 16.63
N PHE A 173 12.10 5.45 17.18
CA PHE A 173 12.21 4.05 16.80
C PHE A 173 10.92 3.59 16.10
N MET A 174 11.05 3.05 14.90
CA MET A 174 9.95 2.60 14.05
C MET A 174 10.10 1.10 13.73
N PRO A 175 9.55 0.21 14.56
CA PRO A 175 9.71 -1.24 14.35
C PRO A 175 8.85 -1.81 13.22
N GLY A 176 8.05 -0.97 12.57
CA GLY A 176 7.13 -1.39 11.50
C GLY A 176 5.74 -1.76 12.00
N SER A 177 4.93 -2.31 11.10
CA SER A 177 3.51 -2.62 11.35
C SER A 177 3.19 -4.12 11.29
N ARG A 178 4.16 -4.98 10.93
CA ARG A 178 3.99 -6.43 10.86
C ARG A 178 4.60 -7.11 12.07
N LYS A 179 3.92 -8.13 12.60
CA LYS A 179 4.39 -8.89 13.77
C LYS A 179 5.86 -9.32 13.64
N THR A 180 6.24 -9.87 12.49
CA THR A 180 7.62 -10.35 12.26
C THR A 180 8.65 -9.21 12.29
N GLU A 181 8.32 -8.04 11.77
CA GLU A 181 9.18 -6.86 11.81
C GLU A 181 9.38 -6.42 13.27
N ILE A 182 8.29 -6.26 14.01
CA ILE A 182 8.29 -5.82 15.41
C ILE A 182 9.11 -6.80 16.27
N THR A 183 8.82 -8.10 16.18
CA THR A 183 9.50 -9.10 17.00
C THR A 183 11.00 -9.22 16.71
N ASN A 184 11.42 -8.92 15.47
CA ASN A 184 12.83 -8.93 15.10
C ASN A 184 13.56 -7.64 15.51
N LEU A 185 12.91 -6.48 15.39
CA LEU A 185 13.55 -5.18 15.61
C LEU A 185 13.54 -4.75 17.09
N MET A 186 12.52 -5.06 17.86
CA MET A 186 12.41 -4.62 19.24
C MET A 186 13.57 -5.09 20.14
N PRO A 187 14.10 -6.34 20.05
CA PRO A 187 15.30 -6.73 20.78
C PRO A 187 16.51 -5.88 20.43
N ILE A 188 16.69 -5.55 19.15
CA ILE A 188 17.79 -4.72 18.65
C ILE A 188 17.68 -3.29 19.21
N PHE A 189 16.46 -2.73 19.21
CA PHE A 189 16.21 -1.39 19.74
C PHE A 189 16.52 -1.30 21.24
N ARG A 190 16.13 -2.30 22.03
CA ARG A 190 16.47 -2.38 23.46
C ARG A 190 17.99 -2.45 23.71
N GLU A 191 18.74 -3.13 22.87
CA GLU A 191 20.20 -3.14 22.98
C GLU A 191 20.81 -1.80 22.51
N LEU A 192 20.21 -1.16 21.52
CA LEU A 192 20.71 0.10 20.98
C LEU A 192 20.59 1.26 22.00
N ILE A 193 19.48 1.35 22.72
CA ILE A 193 19.27 2.41 23.73
C ILE A 193 20.31 2.33 24.86
N LYS A 194 20.76 1.12 25.22
CA LYS A 194 21.83 0.93 26.22
C LYS A 194 23.17 1.50 25.74
N LYS A 195 23.40 1.55 24.44
CA LYS A 195 24.63 2.06 23.82
C LYS A 195 24.59 3.57 23.53
N ILE A 196 23.43 4.17 23.56
CA ILE A 196 23.23 5.60 23.30
C ILE A 196 22.52 6.22 24.50
N PRO A 197 23.18 6.39 25.65
CA PRO A 197 22.54 6.91 26.86
C PRO A 197 22.19 8.40 26.74
N ASN A 198 21.38 8.88 27.67
CA ASN A 198 21.00 10.29 27.80
C ASN A 198 20.19 10.86 26.61
N LYS A 199 19.37 10.02 26.01
CA LYS A 199 18.41 10.41 24.97
C LYS A 199 16.99 10.11 25.43
N GLU A 200 16.02 10.83 24.86
CA GLU A 200 14.60 10.48 24.94
C GLU A 200 14.30 9.52 23.78
N TYR A 201 13.84 8.32 24.11
CA TYR A 201 13.55 7.27 23.11
C TYR A 201 12.05 7.23 22.85
N ILE A 202 11.65 7.57 21.63
CA ILE A 202 10.24 7.59 21.23
C ILE A 202 9.96 6.36 20.36
N LEU A 203 9.03 5.52 20.81
CA LEU A 203 8.58 4.36 20.06
C LEU A 203 7.30 4.71 19.29
N ILE A 204 7.39 4.70 17.96
CA ILE A 204 6.24 4.97 17.11
C ILE A 204 5.49 3.66 16.87
N ILE A 205 4.22 3.64 17.31
CA ILE A 205 3.34 2.48 17.23
C ILE A 205 2.12 2.84 16.34
N PRO A 206 1.75 1.99 15.37
CA PRO A 206 0.54 2.21 14.58
C PRO A 206 -0.70 2.42 15.44
N ALA A 207 -1.50 3.46 15.15
CA ALA A 207 -2.68 3.84 15.95
C ALA A 207 -3.73 2.71 16.07
N LYS A 208 -3.78 1.79 15.09
CA LYS A 208 -4.68 0.65 15.06
C LYS A 208 -4.39 -0.44 16.10
N PHE A 209 -3.23 -0.43 16.75
CA PHE A 209 -2.87 -1.44 17.73
C PHE A 209 -3.43 -1.06 19.09
N ASP A 210 -4.18 -2.00 19.69
CA ASP A 210 -4.63 -1.93 21.07
C ASP A 210 -3.52 -2.27 22.06
N ASP A 211 -3.77 -2.00 23.33
CA ASP A 211 -2.77 -2.16 24.38
C ASP A 211 -2.43 -3.64 24.64
N ASP A 212 -3.38 -4.56 24.44
CA ASP A 212 -3.14 -6.00 24.58
C ASP A 212 -2.20 -6.52 23.49
N TYR A 213 -2.40 -6.09 22.24
CA TYR A 213 -1.52 -6.41 21.14
C TYR A 213 -0.12 -5.84 21.37
N ILE A 214 -0.03 -4.57 21.81
CA ILE A 214 1.24 -3.90 22.09
C ILE A 214 2.00 -4.69 23.16
N LYS A 215 1.38 -4.97 24.29
CA LYS A 215 2.00 -5.71 25.41
C LYS A 215 2.49 -7.10 24.97
N LYS A 216 1.71 -7.79 24.14
CA LYS A 216 2.03 -9.16 23.67
C LYS A 216 3.17 -9.19 22.67
N ILE A 217 3.28 -8.21 21.76
CA ILE A 217 4.15 -8.28 20.57
C ILE A 217 5.41 -7.45 20.73
N TYR A 218 5.32 -6.29 21.37
CA TYR A 218 6.47 -5.40 21.56
C TYR A 218 7.36 -5.80 22.73
N GLY A 219 6.85 -6.59 23.68
CA GLY A 219 7.56 -6.95 24.91
C GLY A 219 7.75 -5.77 25.85
N ASP A 220 8.88 -5.72 26.54
CA ASP A 220 9.19 -4.61 27.43
C ASP A 220 9.49 -3.32 26.65
N ILE A 221 8.73 -2.28 26.93
CA ILE A 221 8.80 -0.95 26.31
C ILE A 221 8.90 0.17 27.35
N SER A 222 9.25 -0.16 28.59
CA SER A 222 9.31 0.78 29.72
C SER A 222 10.29 1.94 29.53
N ASP A 223 11.34 1.71 28.73
CA ASP A 223 12.36 2.71 28.43
C ASP A 223 11.94 3.67 27.28
N PHE A 224 10.76 3.48 26.70
CA PHE A 224 10.29 4.26 25.55
C PHE A 224 9.07 5.11 25.91
N THR A 225 9.06 6.33 25.40
CA THR A 225 7.83 7.14 25.29
C THR A 225 7.06 6.71 24.05
N ILE A 226 5.78 6.33 24.20
CA ILE A 226 4.96 5.85 23.10
C ILE A 226 4.35 7.03 22.32
N SER A 227 4.45 7.00 21.01
CA SER A 227 3.69 7.87 20.11
C SER A 227 2.87 7.04 19.11
N LYS A 228 1.58 7.36 19.00
CA LYS A 228 0.67 6.82 17.96
C LYS A 228 0.50 7.79 16.79
N ASN A 229 1.21 8.90 16.77
CA ASN A 229 1.18 9.90 15.70
C ASN A 229 2.56 10.03 15.05
N THR A 230 2.72 9.36 13.91
CA THR A 230 3.99 9.33 13.17
C THR A 230 4.40 10.70 12.67
N HIS A 231 3.48 11.44 12.06
CA HIS A 231 3.78 12.72 11.38
C HIS A 231 4.17 13.83 12.37
N LYS A 232 3.51 13.88 13.55
CA LYS A 232 3.86 14.87 14.58
C LYS A 232 5.13 14.51 15.35
N THR A 233 5.57 13.25 15.29
CA THR A 233 6.73 12.76 16.03
C THR A 233 8.03 12.93 15.24
N LEU A 234 7.97 12.79 13.93
CA LEU A 234 9.09 12.98 13.00
C LEU A 234 9.22 14.43 12.59
#